data_81533ab8af7d9b9d8b587e07a4401188
#
_entry.id   81533ab8af7d9b9d8b587e07a4401188
#
_cell.length_a   1.000
_cell.length_b   1.000
_cell.length_c   1.000
_cell.angle_alpha   90.00
_cell.angle_beta   90.00
_cell.angle_gamma   90.00
#
_symmetry.space_group_name_H-M   'P 1'
#
loop_
_entity.id
_entity.type
_entity.pdbx_description
1 polymer ?
#
loop_
_entity_poly.entity_id
_entity_poly.type
_entity_poly.pdbx_seq_one_letter_code
_entity_poly.pdbx_strand_id
1 'polypeptide(L)'
;MECGIVWEKSGDKVHKTQSSMAQGEGVSVLLRAYKHTSDIKYYETAKKAIDFMLIDIEKGGTTKYLDNKEEIIFQEYVCSNDLGVLNGWIFSIFGLYDFVIIEKNMKKESYEYYKNILDKSIKTMEKYLRKYDRKFWSNYDLVGTITSPAYHDLHIMQLNVMYNLFKNEEFKKYSDKWDKNKKSFICKGLAVLIKIKQKIIRKSYYDINTSLVE
;
A
#
# COMPACT_ATOMS: atom_id res chain seq x y z
N MET A 1 -19.09 12.17 2.92
CA MET A 1 -18.77 10.84 3.51
C MET A 1 -17.28 10.71 3.42
N GLU A 2 -16.59 10.75 4.57
CA GLU A 2 -15.14 10.58 4.64
C GLU A 2 -14.82 9.10 4.44
N CYS A 3 -14.45 8.72 3.22
CA CYS A 3 -14.05 7.35 2.89
C CYS A 3 -12.56 7.18 3.23
N GLY A 4 -12.16 6.07 3.83
CA GLY A 4 -10.76 5.73 4.06
C GLY A 4 -10.16 6.19 5.39
N ILE A 5 -11.00 6.49 6.36
CA ILE A 5 -10.58 6.70 7.74
C ILE A 5 -10.56 5.34 8.44
N VAL A 6 -9.42 5.02 9.00
CA VAL A 6 -9.24 3.84 9.83
C VAL A 6 -9.18 4.30 11.29
N TRP A 7 -9.88 3.59 12.16
CA TRP A 7 -9.83 3.81 13.59
C TRP A 7 -8.79 2.84 14.18
N GLU A 8 -7.72 3.39 14.72
CA GLU A 8 -6.71 2.61 15.43
C GLU A 8 -6.90 2.75 16.94
N LYS A 9 -6.75 1.62 17.63
CA LYS A 9 -6.78 1.60 19.09
C LYS A 9 -5.34 1.52 19.59
N SER A 10 -4.91 2.58 20.31
CA SER A 10 -3.66 2.59 21.04
C SER A 10 -3.97 2.73 22.54
N GLY A 11 -3.78 1.64 23.29
CA GLY A 11 -4.25 1.56 24.68
C GLY A 11 -5.76 1.71 24.75
N ASP A 12 -6.24 2.67 25.58
CA ASP A 12 -7.68 2.97 25.72
C ASP A 12 -8.17 4.10 24.79
N LYS A 13 -7.27 4.68 23.99
CA LYS A 13 -7.61 5.76 23.05
C LYS A 13 -7.83 5.20 21.64
N VAL A 14 -8.83 5.72 20.96
CA VAL A 14 -9.13 5.43 19.57
C VAL A 14 -8.70 6.66 18.74
N HIS A 15 -7.80 6.46 17.80
CA HIS A 15 -7.29 7.51 16.93
C HIS A 15 -7.87 7.36 15.52
N LYS A 16 -8.21 8.51 14.92
CA LYS A 16 -8.60 8.60 13.53
C LYS A 16 -7.32 8.73 12.69
N THR A 17 -7.06 7.77 11.83
CA THR A 17 -5.95 7.86 10.89
C THR A 17 -6.43 7.72 9.45
N GLN A 18 -5.74 8.37 8.53
CA GLN A 18 -6.00 8.27 7.09
C GLN A 18 -5.17 7.13 6.52
N SER A 19 -5.73 6.42 5.54
CA SER A 19 -5.08 5.25 4.95
C SER A 19 -5.30 5.20 3.44
N SER A 20 -4.20 5.20 2.66
CA SER A 20 -4.28 4.98 1.22
C SER A 20 -4.81 3.58 0.88
N MET A 21 -4.47 2.57 1.69
CA MET A 21 -4.97 1.21 1.52
C MET A 21 -6.49 1.17 1.61
N ALA A 22 -7.06 1.78 2.66
CA ALA A 22 -8.52 1.82 2.84
C ALA A 22 -9.22 2.59 1.70
N GLN A 23 -8.59 3.67 1.17
CA GLN A 23 -9.10 4.35 -0.02
C GLN A 23 -9.07 3.41 -1.23
N GLY A 24 -7.94 2.77 -1.53
CA GLY A 24 -7.78 1.88 -2.68
C GLY A 24 -8.76 0.70 -2.67
N GLU A 25 -8.90 0.03 -1.52
CA GLU A 25 -9.86 -1.06 -1.35
C GLU A 25 -11.31 -0.58 -1.52
N GLY A 26 -11.66 0.57 -0.91
CA GLY A 26 -12.96 1.21 -1.07
C GLY A 26 -13.28 1.55 -2.53
N VAL A 27 -12.31 2.10 -3.27
CA VAL A 27 -12.43 2.38 -4.71
C VAL A 27 -12.73 1.11 -5.49
N SER A 28 -11.97 0.03 -5.24
CA SER A 28 -12.18 -1.25 -5.92
C SER A 28 -13.59 -1.81 -5.70
N VAL A 29 -14.15 -1.69 -4.50
CA VAL A 29 -15.52 -2.11 -4.18
C VAL A 29 -16.54 -1.22 -4.89
N LEU A 30 -16.39 0.10 -4.82
CA LEU A 30 -17.31 1.07 -5.45
C LEU A 30 -17.36 0.89 -6.97
N LEU A 31 -16.22 0.67 -7.62
CA LEU A 31 -16.19 0.48 -9.06
C LEU A 31 -16.81 -0.86 -9.49
N ARG A 32 -16.73 -1.91 -8.68
CA ARG A 32 -17.48 -3.17 -8.90
C ARG A 32 -18.98 -2.92 -8.76
N ALA A 33 -19.41 -2.16 -7.75
CA ALA A 33 -20.80 -1.75 -7.59
C ALA A 33 -21.28 -0.94 -8.80
N TYR A 34 -20.49 0.02 -9.28
CA TYR A 34 -20.79 0.78 -10.50
C TYR A 34 -20.97 -0.13 -11.72
N LYS A 35 -20.05 -1.08 -11.94
CA LYS A 35 -20.15 -2.03 -13.05
C LYS A 35 -21.39 -2.91 -12.99
N HIS A 36 -21.84 -3.25 -11.78
CA HIS A 36 -23.00 -4.11 -11.58
C HIS A 36 -24.32 -3.36 -11.68
N THR A 37 -24.39 -2.12 -11.18
CA THR A 37 -25.65 -1.36 -11.06
C THR A 37 -25.82 -0.30 -12.12
N SER A 38 -24.74 0.14 -12.77
CA SER A 38 -24.66 1.31 -13.66
C SER A 38 -25.03 2.63 -12.95
N ASP A 39 -25.11 2.66 -11.63
CA ASP A 39 -25.41 3.87 -10.87
C ASP A 39 -24.16 4.73 -10.72
N ILE A 40 -24.16 5.88 -11.37
CA ILE A 40 -23.02 6.80 -11.46
C ILE A 40 -22.51 7.28 -10.10
N LYS A 41 -23.34 7.24 -9.05
CA LYS A 41 -22.94 7.66 -7.70
C LYS A 41 -21.74 6.86 -7.17
N TYR A 42 -21.62 5.58 -7.52
CA TYR A 42 -20.49 4.74 -7.11
C TYR A 42 -19.20 5.17 -7.77
N TYR A 43 -19.23 5.49 -9.07
CA TYR A 43 -18.08 6.04 -9.76
C TYR A 43 -17.65 7.41 -9.18
N GLU A 44 -18.61 8.32 -8.97
CA GLU A 44 -18.31 9.65 -8.40
C GLU A 44 -17.74 9.55 -6.99
N THR A 45 -18.22 8.60 -6.19
CA THR A 45 -17.67 8.33 -4.85
C THR A 45 -16.28 7.76 -4.93
N ALA A 46 -16.04 6.80 -5.84
CA ALA A 46 -14.71 6.24 -6.10
C ALA A 46 -13.72 7.34 -6.55
N LYS A 47 -14.16 8.25 -7.43
CA LYS A 47 -13.34 9.38 -7.87
C LYS A 47 -12.92 10.28 -6.70
N LYS A 48 -13.85 10.64 -5.82
CA LYS A 48 -13.54 11.43 -4.61
C LYS A 48 -12.53 10.72 -3.70
N ALA A 49 -12.63 9.38 -3.57
CA ALA A 49 -11.72 8.59 -2.78
C ALA A 49 -10.30 8.55 -3.40
N ILE A 50 -10.18 8.42 -4.72
CA ILE A 50 -8.91 8.53 -5.44
C ILE A 50 -8.33 9.95 -5.31
N ASP A 51 -9.12 10.97 -5.57
CA ASP A 51 -8.67 12.36 -5.49
C ASP A 51 -8.12 12.67 -4.07
N PHE A 52 -8.79 12.19 -3.02
CA PHE A 52 -8.30 12.31 -1.65
C PHE A 52 -7.01 11.50 -1.43
N MET A 53 -6.95 10.26 -1.90
CA MET A 53 -5.77 9.42 -1.78
C MET A 53 -4.53 10.09 -2.38
N LEU A 54 -4.71 10.82 -3.49
CA LEU A 54 -3.63 11.52 -4.21
C LEU A 54 -3.22 12.86 -3.59
N ILE A 55 -3.91 13.34 -2.55
CA ILE A 55 -3.46 14.52 -1.81
C ILE A 55 -2.15 14.18 -1.08
N ASP A 56 -1.20 15.14 -1.11
CA ASP A 56 0.06 15.02 -0.38
C ASP A 56 -0.19 14.88 1.13
N ILE A 57 0.61 14.04 1.80
CA ILE A 57 0.55 13.87 3.26
C ILE A 57 0.76 15.19 4.00
N GLU A 58 1.61 16.08 3.47
CA GLU A 58 1.83 17.41 4.05
C GLU A 58 0.57 18.31 3.97
N LYS A 59 -0.38 17.94 3.10
CA LYS A 59 -1.66 18.64 2.90
C LYS A 59 -2.84 17.85 3.48
N GLY A 60 -2.57 16.85 4.31
CA GLY A 60 -3.60 16.05 4.95
C GLY A 60 -4.16 14.91 4.10
N GLY A 61 -3.48 14.50 3.04
CA GLY A 61 -3.79 13.32 2.25
C GLY A 61 -3.00 12.08 2.66
N THR A 62 -2.83 11.13 1.72
CA THR A 62 -2.16 9.85 2.02
C THR A 62 -1.02 9.50 1.06
N THR A 63 -0.67 10.39 0.15
CA THR A 63 0.41 10.18 -0.82
C THR A 63 1.64 10.97 -0.44
N LYS A 64 2.79 10.32 -0.43
CA LYS A 64 4.08 10.98 -0.34
C LYS A 64 4.66 11.14 -1.73
N TYR A 65 4.96 12.39 -2.10
CA TYR A 65 5.64 12.75 -3.32
C TYR A 65 7.11 13.03 -3.04
N LEU A 66 8.00 12.44 -3.83
CA LEU A 66 9.45 12.62 -3.76
C LEU A 66 9.98 12.99 -5.15
N ASP A 67 11.22 13.50 -5.20
CA ASP A 67 11.92 13.82 -6.44
C ASP A 67 11.07 14.64 -7.41
N ASN A 68 10.63 15.83 -6.97
CA ASN A 68 9.77 16.72 -7.77
C ASN A 68 8.50 16.04 -8.31
N LYS A 69 7.92 15.12 -7.53
CA LYS A 69 6.72 14.32 -7.86
C LYS A 69 6.95 13.24 -8.94
N GLU A 70 8.20 12.86 -9.18
CA GLU A 70 8.50 11.72 -10.04
C GLU A 70 8.41 10.38 -9.28
N GLU A 71 8.58 10.39 -7.95
CA GLU A 71 8.41 9.22 -7.10
C GLU A 71 7.15 9.37 -6.24
N ILE A 72 6.32 8.32 -6.20
CA ILE A 72 5.02 8.31 -5.53
C ILE A 72 4.93 7.09 -4.63
N ILE A 73 4.73 7.33 -3.33
CA ILE A 73 4.52 6.29 -2.32
C ILE A 73 3.16 6.52 -1.67
N PHE A 74 2.27 5.54 -1.75
CA PHE A 74 1.01 5.55 -1.02
C PHE A 74 1.22 5.05 0.40
N GLN A 75 0.80 5.85 1.39
CA GLN A 75 1.00 5.54 2.80
C GLN A 75 -0.23 4.86 3.40
N GLU A 76 -0.04 3.62 3.90
CA GLU A 76 -1.09 2.92 4.65
C GLU A 76 -1.40 3.66 5.95
N TYR A 77 -0.36 4.16 6.62
CA TYR A 77 -0.47 4.95 7.84
C TYR A 77 0.19 6.31 7.62
N VAL A 78 -0.58 7.38 7.83
CA VAL A 78 -0.05 8.75 7.81
C VAL A 78 0.48 9.06 9.21
N CYS A 79 1.77 8.87 9.40
CA CYS A 79 2.46 9.15 10.65
C CYS A 79 3.78 9.89 10.36
N SER A 80 4.44 10.37 11.42
CA SER A 80 5.69 11.14 11.31
C SER A 80 6.86 10.36 10.66
N ASN A 81 6.77 9.03 10.62
CA ASN A 81 7.73 8.17 9.97
C ASN A 81 7.16 7.67 8.64
N ASP A 82 7.89 7.88 7.55
CA ASP A 82 7.53 7.36 6.22
C ASP A 82 7.70 5.84 6.19
N LEU A 83 6.68 5.14 6.66
CA LEU A 83 6.75 3.70 6.81
C LEU A 83 6.78 2.98 5.46
N GLY A 84 6.01 3.45 4.47
CA GLY A 84 5.90 2.79 3.18
C GLY A 84 5.58 1.30 3.36
N VAL A 85 4.44 1.00 3.97
CA VAL A 85 4.02 -0.39 4.21
C VAL A 85 3.71 -1.07 2.88
N LEU A 86 4.42 -2.18 2.58
CA LEU A 86 4.40 -2.77 1.23
C LEU A 86 3.01 -3.25 0.80
N ASN A 87 2.33 -4.04 1.64
CA ASN A 87 1.01 -4.55 1.31
C ASN A 87 -0.03 -3.44 1.12
N GLY A 88 0.01 -2.42 1.97
CA GLY A 88 -0.91 -1.28 1.88
C GLY A 88 -0.66 -0.43 0.62
N TRP A 89 0.61 -0.20 0.27
CA TRP A 89 0.95 0.49 -0.97
C TRP A 89 0.47 -0.30 -2.20
N ILE A 90 0.65 -1.62 -2.23
CA ILE A 90 0.17 -2.47 -3.34
C ILE A 90 -1.36 -2.44 -3.45
N PHE A 91 -2.10 -2.52 -2.35
CA PHE A 91 -3.57 -2.39 -2.38
C PHE A 91 -4.03 -1.03 -2.91
N SER A 92 -3.31 0.05 -2.56
CA SER A 92 -3.57 1.38 -3.10
C SER A 92 -3.35 1.44 -4.62
N ILE A 93 -2.28 0.80 -5.12
CA ILE A 93 -2.02 0.65 -6.56
C ILE A 93 -3.16 -0.12 -7.25
N PHE A 94 -3.67 -1.19 -6.64
CA PHE A 94 -4.79 -1.94 -7.23
C PHE A 94 -6.06 -1.08 -7.33
N GLY A 95 -6.37 -0.29 -6.31
CA GLY A 95 -7.51 0.63 -6.36
C GLY A 95 -7.36 1.69 -7.47
N LEU A 96 -6.18 2.29 -7.60
CA LEU A 96 -5.89 3.25 -8.66
C LEU A 96 -5.92 2.58 -10.05
N TYR A 97 -5.41 1.35 -10.18
CA TYR A 97 -5.49 0.58 -11.41
C TYR A 97 -6.94 0.32 -11.83
N ASP A 98 -7.79 -0.15 -10.91
CA ASP A 98 -9.22 -0.36 -11.17
C ASP A 98 -9.88 0.93 -11.66
N PHE A 99 -9.53 2.07 -11.04
CA PHE A 99 -10.06 3.38 -11.42
C PHE A 99 -9.59 3.80 -12.82
N VAL A 100 -8.31 3.66 -13.13
CA VAL A 100 -7.73 3.96 -14.46
C VAL A 100 -8.40 3.14 -15.57
N ILE A 101 -8.72 1.87 -15.32
CA ILE A 101 -9.46 1.03 -16.28
C ILE A 101 -10.86 1.61 -16.56
N ILE A 102 -11.57 2.06 -15.54
CA ILE A 102 -12.91 2.66 -15.72
C ILE A 102 -12.81 4.00 -16.45
N GLU A 103 -11.86 4.86 -16.09
CA GLU A 103 -11.60 6.14 -16.80
C GLU A 103 -11.38 5.91 -18.30
N LYS A 104 -10.55 4.93 -18.65
CA LYS A 104 -10.27 4.53 -20.03
C LYS A 104 -11.54 4.09 -20.76
N ASN A 105 -12.34 3.21 -20.13
CA ASN A 105 -13.54 2.65 -20.73
C ASN A 105 -14.62 3.73 -20.92
N MET A 106 -14.69 4.71 -20.03
CA MET A 106 -15.59 5.86 -20.11
C MET A 106 -15.03 6.98 -21.01
N LYS A 107 -13.83 6.82 -21.58
CA LYS A 107 -13.14 7.83 -22.41
C LYS A 107 -13.06 9.21 -21.74
N LYS A 108 -12.71 9.20 -20.43
CA LYS A 108 -12.58 10.44 -19.64
C LYS A 108 -11.29 11.18 -20.03
N GLU A 109 -11.36 12.51 -20.08
CA GLU A 109 -10.19 13.38 -20.30
C GLU A 109 -9.15 13.23 -19.18
N SER A 110 -9.59 12.90 -17.96
CA SER A 110 -8.73 12.66 -16.80
C SER A 110 -7.93 11.35 -16.84
N TYR A 111 -8.20 10.46 -17.79
CA TYR A 111 -7.51 9.16 -17.90
C TYR A 111 -5.98 9.27 -17.89
N GLU A 112 -5.42 10.15 -18.72
CA GLU A 112 -3.95 10.29 -18.84
C GLU A 112 -3.32 10.79 -17.53
N TYR A 113 -4.01 11.65 -16.78
CA TYR A 113 -3.56 12.12 -15.48
C TYR A 113 -3.41 10.98 -14.48
N TYR A 114 -4.48 10.17 -14.28
CA TYR A 114 -4.43 9.05 -13.33
C TYR A 114 -3.51 7.92 -13.79
N LYS A 115 -3.45 7.67 -15.10
CA LYS A 115 -2.53 6.71 -15.70
C LYS A 115 -1.07 7.08 -15.42
N ASN A 116 -0.69 8.33 -15.58
CA ASN A 116 0.66 8.81 -15.29
C ASN A 116 1.03 8.62 -13.80
N ILE A 117 0.11 8.88 -12.89
CA ILE A 117 0.33 8.67 -11.45
C ILE A 117 0.51 7.17 -11.14
N LEU A 118 -0.32 6.32 -11.75
CA LEU A 118 -0.20 4.87 -11.62
C LEU A 118 1.18 4.39 -12.09
N ASP A 119 1.61 4.82 -13.28
CA ASP A 119 2.90 4.42 -13.86
C ASP A 119 4.07 4.88 -12.99
N LYS A 120 4.03 6.10 -12.48
CA LYS A 120 5.04 6.62 -11.56
C LYS A 120 5.09 5.83 -10.25
N SER A 121 3.94 5.47 -9.67
CA SER A 121 3.90 4.68 -8.45
C SER A 121 4.43 3.26 -8.65
N ILE A 122 4.12 2.61 -9.79
CA ILE A 122 4.66 1.30 -10.14
C ILE A 122 6.20 1.37 -10.29
N LYS A 123 6.71 2.37 -11.01
CA LYS A 123 8.15 2.58 -11.19
C LYS A 123 8.86 2.87 -9.88
N THR A 124 8.21 3.64 -9.00
CA THR A 124 8.74 3.91 -7.66
C THR A 124 8.80 2.62 -6.85
N MET A 125 7.75 1.82 -6.86
CA MET A 125 7.73 0.53 -6.15
C MET A 125 8.82 -0.41 -6.66
N GLU A 126 9.01 -0.55 -7.97
CA GLU A 126 10.11 -1.32 -8.56
C GLU A 126 11.46 -0.87 -7.99
N LYS A 127 11.75 0.44 -8.01
CA LYS A 127 12.98 1.03 -7.46
C LYS A 127 13.18 0.69 -5.98
N TYR A 128 12.10 0.72 -5.20
CA TYR A 128 12.16 0.54 -3.75
C TYR A 128 12.05 -0.91 -3.30
N LEU A 129 11.65 -1.85 -4.16
CA LEU A 129 11.38 -3.24 -3.79
C LEU A 129 12.57 -3.93 -3.13
N ARG A 130 13.81 -3.57 -3.53
CA ARG A 130 15.04 -4.04 -2.91
C ARG A 130 15.16 -3.71 -1.42
N LYS A 131 14.51 -2.63 -0.93
CA LYS A 131 14.53 -2.23 0.48
C LYS A 131 13.65 -3.14 1.35
N TYR A 132 12.68 -3.80 0.72
CA TYR A 132 11.83 -4.79 1.39
C TYR A 132 12.45 -6.18 1.44
N ASP A 133 13.61 -6.40 0.79
CA ASP A 133 14.26 -7.70 0.72
C ASP A 133 15.36 -7.88 1.77
N ARG A 134 15.15 -8.77 2.72
CA ARG A 134 16.15 -9.20 3.71
C ARG A 134 17.02 -10.37 3.23
N LYS A 135 17.05 -10.65 1.94
CA LYS A 135 17.72 -11.83 1.31
C LYS A 135 17.00 -13.15 1.59
N PHE A 136 16.59 -13.41 2.82
CA PHE A 136 15.91 -14.66 3.24
C PHE A 136 14.40 -14.46 3.53
N TRP A 137 13.91 -13.22 3.66
CA TRP A 137 12.53 -12.88 4.02
C TRP A 137 12.17 -11.47 3.55
N SER A 138 10.88 -11.09 3.62
CA SER A 138 10.46 -9.73 3.29
C SER A 138 10.35 -8.85 4.53
N ASN A 139 10.64 -7.56 4.37
CA ASN A 139 10.26 -6.52 5.32
C ASN A 139 8.81 -6.09 5.09
N TYR A 140 8.16 -5.69 6.18
CA TYR A 140 6.82 -5.12 6.18
C TYR A 140 6.80 -3.69 5.63
N ASP A 141 7.82 -2.92 5.99
CA ASP A 141 7.96 -1.48 5.75
C ASP A 141 9.39 -1.09 5.33
N LEU A 142 9.58 0.18 4.98
CA LEU A 142 10.87 0.75 4.61
C LEU A 142 11.82 0.94 5.79
N VAL A 143 11.34 0.92 7.04
CA VAL A 143 12.17 1.03 8.24
C VAL A 143 12.73 -0.33 8.71
N GLY A 144 12.42 -1.40 7.97
CA GLY A 144 13.03 -2.72 8.16
C GLY A 144 12.35 -3.57 9.22
N THR A 145 11.05 -3.40 9.44
CA THR A 145 10.25 -4.33 10.25
C THR A 145 10.07 -5.64 9.48
N ILE A 146 10.49 -6.76 10.07
CA ILE A 146 10.31 -8.07 9.41
C ILE A 146 8.83 -8.47 9.41
N THR A 147 8.34 -9.03 8.30
CA THR A 147 6.98 -9.56 8.21
C THR A 147 6.76 -10.79 9.08
N SER A 148 5.52 -11.00 9.52
CA SER A 148 5.06 -12.33 9.95
C SER A 148 4.96 -13.27 8.75
N PRO A 149 4.91 -14.61 8.96
CA PRO A 149 4.70 -15.56 7.86
C PRO A 149 3.48 -15.24 7.00
N ALA A 150 2.35 -14.85 7.61
CA ALA A 150 1.13 -14.50 6.87
C ALA A 150 1.31 -13.26 5.96
N TYR A 151 1.96 -12.21 6.45
CA TYR A 151 2.26 -11.03 5.64
C TYR A 151 3.33 -11.30 4.57
N HIS A 152 4.26 -12.21 4.84
CA HIS A 152 5.21 -12.66 3.81
C HIS A 152 4.49 -13.36 2.66
N ASP A 153 3.54 -14.24 2.97
CA ASP A 153 2.70 -14.91 1.98
C ASP A 153 1.84 -13.91 1.20
N LEU A 154 1.27 -12.91 1.89
CA LEU A 154 0.52 -11.85 1.25
C LEU A 154 1.38 -11.06 0.24
N HIS A 155 2.61 -10.69 0.60
CA HIS A 155 3.53 -10.00 -0.30
C HIS A 155 3.84 -10.84 -1.55
N ILE A 156 4.07 -12.15 -1.40
CA ILE A 156 4.31 -13.07 -2.53
C ILE A 156 3.10 -13.06 -3.48
N MET A 157 1.89 -13.20 -2.93
CA MET A 157 0.65 -13.19 -3.73
C MET A 157 0.45 -11.85 -4.44
N GLN A 158 0.64 -10.75 -3.73
CA GLN A 158 0.48 -9.40 -4.30
C GLN A 158 1.48 -9.12 -5.41
N LEU A 159 2.76 -9.49 -5.25
CA LEU A 159 3.77 -9.32 -6.29
C LEU A 159 3.49 -10.18 -7.52
N ASN A 160 2.92 -11.39 -7.37
CA ASN A 160 2.46 -12.18 -8.51
C ASN A 160 1.31 -11.49 -9.26
N VAL A 161 0.37 -10.87 -8.54
CA VAL A 161 -0.70 -10.07 -9.17
C VAL A 161 -0.10 -8.86 -9.89
N MET A 162 0.82 -8.12 -9.27
CA MET A 162 1.53 -7.00 -9.88
C MET A 162 2.24 -7.41 -11.18
N TYR A 163 2.95 -8.55 -11.17
CA TYR A 163 3.56 -9.11 -12.38
C TYR A 163 2.51 -9.42 -13.46
N ASN A 164 1.41 -10.04 -13.10
CA ASN A 164 0.36 -10.39 -14.05
C ASN A 164 -0.30 -9.17 -14.69
N LEU A 165 -0.48 -8.09 -13.93
CA LEU A 165 -1.09 -6.85 -14.40
C LEU A 165 -0.13 -5.99 -15.23
N PHE A 166 1.11 -5.84 -14.78
CA PHE A 166 2.05 -4.84 -15.30
C PHE A 166 3.23 -5.44 -16.10
N LYS A 167 3.38 -6.78 -16.10
CA LYS A 167 4.45 -7.51 -16.80
C LYS A 167 5.87 -7.04 -16.43
N ASN A 168 6.06 -6.57 -15.22
CA ASN A 168 7.36 -6.13 -14.71
C ASN A 168 8.09 -7.30 -14.03
N GLU A 169 9.23 -7.69 -14.59
CA GLU A 169 10.02 -8.86 -14.18
C GLU A 169 10.60 -8.74 -12.75
N GLU A 170 10.83 -7.53 -12.23
CA GLU A 170 11.31 -7.37 -10.86
C GLU A 170 10.27 -7.88 -9.85
N PHE A 171 8.98 -7.67 -10.08
CA PHE A 171 7.93 -8.22 -9.21
C PHE A 171 7.95 -9.75 -9.21
N LYS A 172 8.11 -10.37 -10.36
CA LYS A 172 8.22 -11.83 -10.49
C LYS A 172 9.46 -12.37 -9.79
N LYS A 173 10.59 -11.75 -10.00
CA LYS A 173 11.88 -12.11 -9.39
C LYS A 173 11.79 -12.13 -7.85
N TYR A 174 11.23 -11.08 -7.23
CA TYR A 174 11.10 -11.03 -5.77
C TYR A 174 10.04 -11.99 -5.26
N SER A 175 8.92 -12.14 -5.95
CA SER A 175 7.90 -13.12 -5.61
C SER A 175 8.45 -14.55 -5.59
N ASP A 176 9.15 -14.98 -6.65
CA ASP A 176 9.74 -16.31 -6.76
C ASP A 176 10.83 -16.54 -5.70
N LYS A 177 11.68 -15.54 -5.48
CA LYS A 177 12.70 -15.58 -4.44
C LYS A 177 12.09 -15.79 -3.05
N TRP A 178 11.07 -15.02 -2.72
CA TRP A 178 10.42 -15.10 -1.42
C TRP A 178 9.61 -16.39 -1.26
N ASP A 179 8.95 -16.88 -2.31
CA ASP A 179 8.28 -18.19 -2.30
C ASP A 179 9.24 -19.34 -2.08
N LYS A 180 10.43 -19.30 -2.70
CA LYS A 180 11.50 -20.27 -2.44
C LYS A 180 11.96 -20.21 -0.98
N ASN A 181 12.18 -19.01 -0.45
CA ASN A 181 12.67 -18.82 0.92
C ASN A 181 11.66 -19.28 1.97
N LYS A 182 10.36 -19.06 1.78
CA LYS A 182 9.33 -19.49 2.73
C LYS A 182 9.24 -21.02 2.88
N LYS A 183 9.71 -21.78 1.88
CA LYS A 183 9.78 -23.26 1.95
C LYS A 183 10.90 -23.76 2.84
N SER A 184 11.88 -22.90 3.15
CA SER A 184 13.00 -23.23 4.04
C SER A 184 12.60 -23.07 5.50
N PHE A 185 12.69 -24.16 6.28
CA PHE A 185 12.46 -24.13 7.73
C PHE A 185 13.43 -23.18 8.45
N ILE A 186 14.68 -23.09 7.97
CA ILE A 186 15.71 -22.20 8.54
C ILE A 186 15.28 -20.74 8.34
N CYS A 187 14.90 -20.34 7.12
CA CYS A 187 14.46 -18.98 6.84
C CYS A 187 13.23 -18.60 7.66
N LYS A 188 12.26 -19.50 7.76
CA LYS A 188 11.04 -19.31 8.54
C LYS A 188 11.32 -19.17 10.03
N GLY A 189 12.14 -20.05 10.59
CA GLY A 189 12.55 -20.00 12.00
C GLY A 189 13.31 -18.71 12.33
N LEU A 190 14.25 -18.30 11.47
CA LEU A 190 15.00 -17.05 11.63
C LEU A 190 14.07 -15.83 11.56
N ALA A 191 13.11 -15.81 10.65
CA ALA A 191 12.14 -14.73 10.53
C ALA A 191 11.29 -14.58 11.81
N VAL A 192 10.81 -15.69 12.36
CA VAL A 192 10.03 -15.71 13.61
C VAL A 192 10.86 -15.19 14.79
N LEU A 193 12.10 -15.66 14.93
CA LEU A 193 13.01 -15.22 16.01
C LEU A 193 13.29 -13.71 15.92
N ILE A 194 13.56 -13.20 14.72
CA ILE A 194 13.79 -11.77 14.53
C ILE A 194 12.51 -10.98 14.82
N LYS A 195 11.32 -11.48 14.42
CA LYS A 195 10.05 -10.83 14.71
C LYS A 195 9.79 -10.72 16.22
N ILE A 196 10.07 -11.80 16.97
CA ILE A 196 9.95 -11.81 18.43
C ILE A 196 10.93 -10.79 19.02
N LYS A 197 12.20 -10.81 18.61
CA LYS A 197 13.21 -9.84 19.05
C LYS A 197 12.76 -8.39 18.78
N GLN A 198 12.23 -8.11 17.58
CA GLN A 198 11.75 -6.78 17.24
C GLN A 198 10.55 -6.35 18.12
N LYS A 199 9.64 -7.28 18.47
CA LYS A 199 8.53 -6.98 19.37
C LYS A 199 8.99 -6.65 20.80
N ILE A 200 10.05 -7.30 21.27
CA ILE A 200 10.59 -7.08 22.62
C ILE A 200 11.37 -5.77 22.70
N ILE A 201 12.22 -5.49 21.70
CA ILE A 201 13.16 -4.36 21.73
C ILE A 201 12.51 -3.06 21.25
N ARG A 202 11.65 -3.13 20.24
CA ARG A 202 10.90 -1.98 19.74
C ARG A 202 9.59 -1.91 20.52
N LYS A 203 9.47 -0.99 21.48
CA LYS A 203 8.17 -0.38 21.74
C LYS A 203 7.63 -0.01 20.37
N SER A 204 6.43 -0.47 20.04
CA SER A 204 5.80 -0.33 18.73
C SER A 204 6.10 1.08 18.17
N TYR A 205 6.63 1.16 16.97
CA TYR A 205 6.82 2.45 16.27
C TYR A 205 5.50 3.21 16.13
N TYR A 206 4.39 2.50 16.27
CA TYR A 206 3.03 3.00 16.23
C TYR A 206 2.57 3.60 17.58
N ASP A 207 3.19 3.20 18.72
CA ASP A 207 2.82 3.70 20.05
C ASP A 207 3.45 5.08 20.38
N ILE A 208 4.45 5.53 19.62
CA ILE A 208 5.26 6.70 20.01
C ILE A 208 4.70 8.02 19.48
N ASN A 209 3.83 8.02 18.48
CA ASN A 209 3.40 9.26 17.82
C ASN A 209 1.93 9.65 18.02
N THR A 210 1.25 9.08 18.97
CA THR A 210 -0.09 9.54 19.37
C THR A 210 -0.08 10.79 20.25
N SER A 211 1.10 11.27 20.67
CA SER A 211 1.25 12.46 21.49
C SER A 211 1.47 13.78 20.72
N LEU A 212 1.41 13.75 19.39
CA LEU A 212 1.65 14.94 18.56
C LEU A 212 0.40 15.44 17.81
N VAL A 213 -0.78 14.93 18.15
CA VAL A 213 -2.06 15.46 17.65
C VAL A 213 -2.92 15.82 18.87
N GLU A 214 -2.50 16.83 19.59
CA GLU A 214 -3.34 17.69 20.41
C GLU A 214 -3.55 19.02 19.72
#